data_f96a5ba87a7c233e6b00af92fe153be2
#
_entry.id   f96a5ba87a7c233e6b00af92fe153be2
#
_cell.length_a   1.000
_cell.length_b   1.000
_cell.length_c   1.000
_cell.angle_alpha   90.00
_cell.angle_beta   90.00
_cell.angle_gamma   90.00
#
_symmetry.space_group_name_H-M   'P 1'
#
loop_
_entity.id
_entity.type
_entity.pdbx_description
1 polymer ?
#
loop_
_entity_poly.entity_id
_entity_poly.type
_entity_poly.pdbx_seq_one_letter_code
_entity_poly.pdbx_strand_id
1 'polypeptide(L)'
;FPYTTLFRSSVQEGARFLEKPQGGKGVLLGGVPGVKPGKVLVLGGGVVGHNAALMAAGLGADVTIADISLPRLRYLSETMPKNVKTLFSSTHTIEQELPTTDLVIGAVLIPGAKAPHLITRDMLKLLKPGSVLVDVAIDQGGCFETSHPTTHANPVYEIDDILHYCVANIPGAVPQTSTLALTNATLPYVIKDRKS
;
A
#
# COMPACT_ATOMS: atom_id res chain seq x y z
N PHE A 1 11.06 -8.54 -9.47
CA PHE A 1 11.66 -7.32 -10.03
C PHE A 1 12.14 -6.44 -8.88
N PRO A 2 13.42 -6.00 -8.86
CA PRO A 2 13.95 -5.26 -7.72
C PRO A 2 13.29 -3.89 -7.51
N TYR A 3 12.67 -3.29 -8.51
CA TYR A 3 11.94 -2.04 -8.35
C TYR A 3 10.60 -2.18 -7.60
N THR A 4 10.09 -3.40 -7.42
CA THR A 4 8.87 -3.60 -6.59
C THR A 4 9.07 -3.19 -5.14
N THR A 5 10.31 -3.13 -4.66
CA THR A 5 10.63 -2.57 -3.35
C THR A 5 10.43 -1.05 -3.27
N LEU A 6 10.39 -0.37 -4.41
CA LEU A 6 10.13 1.08 -4.49
C LEU A 6 8.70 1.44 -4.11
N PHE A 7 7.78 0.48 -4.13
CA PHE A 7 6.42 0.68 -3.62
C PHE A 7 6.36 0.88 -2.09
N ARG A 8 7.50 0.89 -1.41
CA ARG A 8 7.64 1.44 -0.06
C ARG A 8 7.14 2.88 0.03
N SER A 9 7.27 3.66 -1.05
CA SER A 9 6.74 5.03 -1.16
C SER A 9 5.21 5.11 -1.06
N SER A 10 4.47 4.01 -1.28
CA SER A 10 3.03 3.97 -1.04
C SER A 10 2.66 4.33 0.40
N VAL A 11 3.47 3.90 1.37
CA VAL A 11 3.29 4.24 2.79
C VAL A 11 3.65 5.70 3.05
N GLN A 12 4.72 6.21 2.42
CA GLN A 12 5.14 7.61 2.55
C GLN A 12 4.05 8.56 2.04
N GLU A 13 3.50 8.29 0.85
CA GLU A 13 2.40 9.07 0.30
C GLU A 13 1.11 8.89 1.12
N GLY A 14 0.77 7.66 1.51
CA GLY A 14 -0.37 7.40 2.38
C GLY A 14 -0.29 8.17 3.70
N ALA A 15 0.88 8.19 4.35
CA ALA A 15 1.11 8.95 5.57
C ALA A 15 0.96 10.47 5.35
N ARG A 16 1.49 10.99 4.24
CA ARG A 16 1.37 12.40 3.86
C ARG A 16 -0.09 12.80 3.67
N PHE A 17 -0.88 12.01 2.95
CA PHE A 17 -2.28 12.33 2.69
C PHE A 17 -3.20 12.09 3.90
N LEU A 18 -2.74 11.44 4.96
CA LEU A 18 -3.42 11.43 6.26
C LEU A 18 -3.33 12.76 7.01
N GLU A 19 -2.40 13.65 6.62
CA GLU A 19 -2.26 14.96 7.22
C GLU A 19 -3.45 15.87 6.89
N LYS A 20 -3.88 16.69 7.84
CA LYS A 20 -5.04 17.57 7.68
C LYS A 20 -4.90 18.57 6.51
N PRO A 21 -3.73 19.20 6.26
CA PRO A 21 -3.55 20.10 5.12
C PRO A 21 -3.69 19.41 3.75
N GLN A 22 -3.58 18.07 3.70
CA GLN A 22 -3.70 17.28 2.48
C GLN A 22 -5.12 16.71 2.28
N GLY A 23 -6.07 17.06 3.13
CA GLY A 23 -7.44 16.57 3.10
C GLY A 23 -7.70 15.37 4.02
N GLY A 24 -6.66 14.77 4.58
CA GLY A 24 -6.76 13.64 5.51
C GLY A 24 -7.36 13.99 6.87
N LYS A 25 -7.58 12.99 7.69
CA LYS A 25 -8.18 13.16 9.02
C LYS A 25 -7.22 13.63 10.12
N GLY A 26 -5.94 13.87 9.81
CA GLY A 26 -4.95 14.38 10.74
C GLY A 26 -4.34 13.31 11.65
N VAL A 27 -4.00 12.14 11.10
CA VAL A 27 -3.41 11.02 11.84
C VAL A 27 -1.91 10.94 11.58
N LEU A 28 -1.12 10.87 12.66
CA LEU A 28 0.29 10.51 12.61
C LEU A 28 0.41 8.99 12.74
N LEU A 29 0.98 8.31 11.74
CA LEU A 29 1.02 6.84 11.71
C LEU A 29 1.69 6.22 12.93
N GLY A 30 2.79 6.79 13.43
CA GLY A 30 3.50 6.26 14.60
C GLY A 30 2.83 6.57 15.93
N GLY A 31 1.81 7.42 15.97
CA GLY A 31 1.27 7.94 17.22
C GLY A 31 2.30 8.73 18.02
N VAL A 32 2.00 8.99 19.29
CA VAL A 32 2.93 9.57 20.27
C VAL A 32 2.64 8.96 21.65
N PRO A 33 3.54 9.10 22.63
CA PRO A 33 3.25 8.63 23.99
C PRO A 33 1.88 9.10 24.49
N GLY A 34 1.02 8.15 24.87
CA GLY A 34 -0.37 8.41 25.29
C GLY A 34 -1.41 8.46 24.17
N VAL A 35 -1.01 8.44 22.88
CA VAL A 35 -1.91 8.38 21.72
C VAL A 35 -1.56 7.17 20.87
N LYS A 36 -2.58 6.35 20.57
CA LYS A 36 -2.39 5.14 19.76
C LYS A 36 -1.87 5.49 18.35
N PRO A 37 -1.05 4.61 17.75
CA PRO A 37 -0.64 4.75 16.36
C PRO A 37 -1.82 4.63 15.40
N GLY A 38 -1.64 5.15 14.19
CA GLY A 38 -2.55 4.93 13.08
C GLY A 38 -2.57 3.46 12.66
N LYS A 39 -3.72 3.00 12.16
CA LYS A 39 -3.92 1.64 11.69
C LYS A 39 -3.79 1.55 10.18
N VAL A 40 -2.93 0.66 9.73
CA VAL A 40 -2.66 0.38 8.30
C VAL A 40 -3.14 -1.02 7.95
N LEU A 41 -4.02 -1.13 6.94
CA LEU A 41 -4.44 -2.39 6.36
C LEU A 41 -3.75 -2.56 5.00
N VAL A 42 -2.97 -3.62 4.85
CA VAL A 42 -2.32 -3.98 3.59
C VAL A 42 -3.03 -5.19 2.99
N LEU A 43 -3.59 -5.02 1.80
CA LEU A 43 -4.27 -6.08 1.05
C LEU A 43 -3.32 -6.70 0.04
N GLY A 44 -2.95 -7.96 0.25
CA GLY A 44 -1.97 -8.73 -0.50
C GLY A 44 -0.61 -8.81 0.20
N GLY A 45 -0.18 -10.02 0.50
CA GLY A 45 1.09 -10.34 1.19
C GLY A 45 2.26 -10.61 0.24
N GLY A 46 2.17 -10.27 -1.03
CA GLY A 46 3.24 -10.40 -2.03
C GLY A 46 4.47 -9.54 -1.73
N VAL A 47 5.36 -9.36 -2.71
CA VAL A 47 6.57 -8.54 -2.54
C VAL A 47 6.22 -7.09 -2.19
N VAL A 48 5.24 -6.53 -2.88
CA VAL A 48 4.80 -5.14 -2.68
C VAL A 48 4.20 -4.95 -1.29
N GLY A 49 3.20 -5.76 -0.93
CA GLY A 49 2.53 -5.65 0.37
C GLY A 49 3.46 -5.94 1.55
N HIS A 50 4.38 -6.92 1.41
CA HIS A 50 5.43 -7.17 2.41
C HIS A 50 6.26 -5.90 2.68
N ASN A 51 6.75 -5.24 1.61
CA ASN A 51 7.55 -4.03 1.75
C ASN A 51 6.73 -2.86 2.29
N ALA A 52 5.47 -2.70 1.89
CA ALA A 52 4.59 -1.69 2.43
C ALA A 52 4.34 -1.91 3.94
N ALA A 53 3.99 -3.14 4.34
CA ALA A 53 3.79 -3.47 5.75
C ALA A 53 5.04 -3.25 6.60
N LEU A 54 6.23 -3.61 6.07
CA LEU A 54 7.51 -3.37 6.74
C LEU A 54 7.78 -1.88 6.96
N MET A 55 7.50 -1.04 5.96
CA MET A 55 7.68 0.41 6.06
C MET A 55 6.69 1.05 7.04
N ALA A 56 5.41 0.65 6.99
CA ALA A 56 4.40 1.14 7.91
C ALA A 56 4.74 0.75 9.37
N ALA A 57 5.18 -0.49 9.58
CA ALA A 57 5.64 -0.96 10.88
C ALA A 57 6.86 -0.19 11.37
N GLY A 58 7.82 0.13 10.48
CA GLY A 58 9.00 0.93 10.77
C GLY A 58 8.67 2.37 11.17
N LEU A 59 7.56 2.92 10.68
CA LEU A 59 7.01 4.22 11.13
C LEU A 59 6.26 4.12 12.47
N GLY A 60 6.09 2.92 13.03
CA GLY A 60 5.42 2.69 14.30
C GLY A 60 3.91 2.47 14.19
N ALA A 61 3.35 2.30 12.99
CA ALA A 61 1.93 2.03 12.79
C ALA A 61 1.49 0.67 13.36
N ASP A 62 0.20 0.53 13.70
CA ASP A 62 -0.44 -0.78 13.92
C ASP A 62 -0.84 -1.35 12.55
N VAL A 63 -0.18 -2.41 12.12
CA VAL A 63 -0.31 -2.94 10.76
C VAL A 63 -1.02 -4.28 10.75
N THR A 64 -2.02 -4.42 9.87
CA THR A 64 -2.61 -5.70 9.50
C THR A 64 -2.29 -5.97 8.02
N ILE A 65 -1.69 -7.13 7.73
CA ILE A 65 -1.47 -7.60 6.35
C ILE A 65 -2.37 -8.79 6.06
N ALA A 66 -3.17 -8.69 5.02
CA ALA A 66 -4.14 -9.70 4.62
C ALA A 66 -3.73 -10.40 3.32
N ASP A 67 -3.81 -11.73 3.30
CA ASP A 67 -3.55 -12.56 2.11
C ASP A 67 -4.44 -13.80 2.13
N ILE A 68 -4.70 -14.41 0.96
CA ILE A 68 -5.45 -15.66 0.84
C ILE A 68 -4.57 -16.90 1.05
N SER A 69 -3.26 -16.77 0.97
CA SER A 69 -2.30 -17.86 1.07
C SER A 69 -1.86 -18.08 2.53
N LEU A 70 -2.36 -19.14 3.16
CA LEU A 70 -1.93 -19.52 4.52
C LEU A 70 -0.40 -19.77 4.63
N PRO A 71 0.28 -20.43 3.68
CA PRO A 71 1.74 -20.52 3.71
C PRO A 71 2.42 -19.13 3.70
N ARG A 72 1.89 -18.19 2.92
CA ARG A 72 2.41 -16.82 2.89
C ARG A 72 2.19 -16.09 4.21
N LEU A 73 1.00 -16.21 4.79
CA LEU A 73 0.68 -15.63 6.10
C LEU A 73 1.58 -16.18 7.21
N ARG A 74 1.89 -17.50 7.19
CA ARG A 74 2.82 -18.12 8.13
C ARG A 74 4.21 -17.49 7.99
N TYR A 75 4.74 -17.42 6.78
CA TYR A 75 6.04 -16.78 6.52
C TYR A 75 6.07 -15.33 7.04
N LEU A 76 5.00 -14.56 6.77
CA LEU A 76 4.90 -13.17 7.23
C LEU A 76 4.85 -13.08 8.74
N SER A 77 4.10 -13.95 9.42
CA SER A 77 4.02 -13.96 10.89
C SER A 77 5.35 -14.26 11.58
N GLU A 78 6.23 -15.00 10.90
CA GLU A 78 7.56 -15.37 11.43
C GLU A 78 8.64 -14.31 11.13
N THR A 79 8.47 -13.54 10.04
CA THR A 79 9.52 -12.64 9.53
C THR A 79 9.25 -11.16 9.73
N MET A 80 7.99 -10.78 9.97
CA MET A 80 7.60 -9.38 10.14
C MET A 80 7.81 -8.88 11.58
N PRO A 81 7.96 -7.55 11.77
CA PRO A 81 7.97 -6.95 13.10
C PRO A 81 6.69 -7.28 13.91
N LYS A 82 6.80 -7.26 15.25
CA LYS A 82 5.70 -7.66 16.16
C LYS A 82 4.45 -6.78 16.09
N ASN A 83 4.57 -5.55 15.57
CA ASN A 83 3.44 -4.65 15.30
C ASN A 83 2.73 -4.93 13.96
N VAL A 84 3.10 -6.01 13.26
CA VAL A 84 2.41 -6.50 12.06
C VAL A 84 1.62 -7.75 12.42
N LYS A 85 0.33 -7.71 12.18
CA LYS A 85 -0.60 -8.85 12.33
C LYS A 85 -0.92 -9.42 10.96
N THR A 86 -1.05 -10.73 10.87
CA THR A 86 -1.47 -11.40 9.63
C THR A 86 -2.94 -11.78 9.71
N LEU A 87 -3.66 -11.62 8.60
CA LEU A 87 -5.10 -11.90 8.51
C LEU A 87 -5.41 -12.68 7.22
N PHE A 88 -6.29 -13.66 7.30
CA PHE A 88 -6.81 -14.31 6.09
C PHE A 88 -7.76 -13.35 5.37
N SER A 89 -7.48 -13.10 4.07
CA SER A 89 -8.25 -12.15 3.27
C SER A 89 -9.57 -12.77 2.79
N SER A 90 -10.68 -12.25 3.29
CA SER A 90 -12.04 -12.48 2.81
C SER A 90 -12.82 -11.17 2.87
N THR A 91 -13.92 -11.07 2.15
CA THR A 91 -14.78 -9.87 2.22
C THR A 91 -15.16 -9.55 3.67
N HIS A 92 -15.59 -10.55 4.42
CA HIS A 92 -15.99 -10.39 5.82
C HIS A 92 -14.84 -9.86 6.71
N THR A 93 -13.62 -10.43 6.59
CA THR A 93 -12.50 -9.99 7.42
C THR A 93 -12.02 -8.59 7.04
N ILE A 94 -12.10 -8.21 5.77
CA ILE A 94 -11.80 -6.85 5.32
C ILE A 94 -12.83 -5.88 5.92
N GLU A 95 -14.13 -6.17 5.81
CA GLU A 95 -15.20 -5.34 6.37
C GLU A 95 -15.05 -5.10 7.87
N GLN A 96 -14.57 -6.10 8.62
CA GLN A 96 -14.31 -5.97 10.06
C GLN A 96 -13.12 -5.04 10.38
N GLU A 97 -12.13 -4.96 9.50
CA GLU A 97 -10.93 -4.13 9.70
C GLU A 97 -11.17 -2.65 9.34
N LEU A 98 -12.00 -2.38 8.31
CA LEU A 98 -12.19 -1.02 7.76
C LEU A 98 -12.62 0.04 8.79
N PRO A 99 -13.55 -0.21 9.75
CA PRO A 99 -14.01 0.82 10.68
C PRO A 99 -12.93 1.44 11.56
N THR A 100 -11.82 0.73 11.74
CA THR A 100 -10.70 1.18 12.56
C THR A 100 -9.47 1.55 11.75
N THR A 101 -9.51 1.34 10.44
CA THR A 101 -8.37 1.58 9.54
C THR A 101 -8.26 3.07 9.15
N ASP A 102 -7.04 3.56 9.13
CA ASP A 102 -6.71 4.92 8.73
C ASP A 102 -6.14 4.97 7.31
N LEU A 103 -5.33 3.98 6.94
CA LEU A 103 -4.70 3.84 5.63
C LEU A 103 -4.89 2.42 5.11
N VAL A 104 -5.41 2.28 3.89
CA VAL A 104 -5.45 1.01 3.17
C VAL A 104 -4.46 1.04 2.02
N ILE A 105 -3.68 -0.03 1.86
CA ILE A 105 -2.77 -0.21 0.73
C ILE A 105 -3.18 -1.44 -0.07
N GLY A 106 -3.64 -1.23 -1.30
CA GLY A 106 -3.97 -2.27 -2.25
C GLY A 106 -2.73 -2.76 -2.98
N ALA A 107 -2.28 -3.98 -2.68
CA ALA A 107 -1.02 -4.55 -3.16
C ALA A 107 -1.20 -5.94 -3.80
N VAL A 108 -2.40 -6.27 -4.27
CA VAL A 108 -2.68 -7.53 -4.95
C VAL A 108 -2.37 -7.38 -6.43
N LEU A 109 -1.38 -8.13 -6.89
CA LEU A 109 -0.97 -8.22 -8.27
C LEU A 109 -1.12 -9.67 -8.74
N ILE A 110 -1.95 -9.89 -9.76
CA ILE A 110 -2.12 -11.20 -10.39
C ILE A 110 -1.48 -11.14 -11.78
N PRO A 111 -0.36 -11.85 -12.01
CA PRO A 111 0.30 -11.84 -13.32
C PRO A 111 -0.66 -12.25 -14.45
N GLY A 112 -0.82 -11.37 -15.44
CA GLY A 112 -1.65 -11.64 -16.62
C GLY A 112 -3.17 -11.57 -16.40
N ALA A 113 -3.62 -11.13 -15.22
CA ALA A 113 -5.04 -10.96 -14.93
C ALA A 113 -5.32 -9.59 -14.28
N LYS A 114 -6.58 -9.15 -14.37
CA LYS A 114 -7.06 -7.98 -13.66
C LYS A 114 -7.00 -8.22 -12.14
N ALA A 115 -6.57 -7.23 -11.36
CA ALA A 115 -6.67 -7.31 -9.92
C ALA A 115 -8.14 -7.46 -9.48
N PRO A 116 -8.44 -8.29 -8.47
CA PRO A 116 -9.80 -8.36 -7.93
C PRO A 116 -10.11 -7.06 -7.16
N HIS A 117 -11.34 -6.58 -7.27
CA HIS A 117 -11.81 -5.48 -6.43
C HIS A 117 -12.08 -6.01 -5.01
N LEU A 118 -11.16 -5.75 -4.10
CA LEU A 118 -11.21 -6.19 -2.71
C LEU A 118 -12.02 -5.24 -1.82
N ILE A 119 -12.12 -3.97 -2.21
CA ILE A 119 -12.97 -2.98 -1.57
C ILE A 119 -13.97 -2.47 -2.60
N THR A 120 -15.25 -2.67 -2.32
CA THR A 120 -16.37 -2.15 -3.12
C THR A 120 -16.68 -0.71 -2.72
N ARG A 121 -17.46 -0.01 -3.55
CA ARG A 121 -17.93 1.32 -3.23
C ARG A 121 -18.75 1.36 -1.92
N ASP A 122 -19.58 0.37 -1.69
CA ASP A 122 -20.37 0.30 -0.46
C ASP A 122 -19.51 0.13 0.80
N MET A 123 -18.38 -0.57 0.69
CA MET A 123 -17.43 -0.74 1.79
C MET A 123 -16.73 0.56 2.19
N LEU A 124 -16.68 1.60 1.32
CA LEU A 124 -16.13 2.91 1.69
C LEU A 124 -16.88 3.53 2.88
N LYS A 125 -18.19 3.26 3.02
CA LYS A 125 -19.02 3.72 4.13
C LYS A 125 -18.58 3.17 5.50
N LEU A 126 -17.78 2.11 5.52
CA LEU A 126 -17.21 1.53 6.74
C LEU A 126 -15.95 2.29 7.20
N LEU A 127 -15.29 3.00 6.30
CA LEU A 127 -14.13 3.82 6.62
C LEU A 127 -14.57 5.15 7.27
N LYS A 128 -13.68 5.73 8.04
CA LYS A 128 -13.90 7.07 8.60
C LYS A 128 -13.55 8.15 7.57
N PRO A 129 -14.29 9.26 7.51
CA PRO A 129 -13.95 10.39 6.66
C PRO A 129 -12.49 10.83 6.80
N GLY A 130 -11.83 11.12 5.68
CA GLY A 130 -10.41 11.47 5.62
C GLY A 130 -9.45 10.29 5.79
N SER A 131 -9.94 9.03 5.76
CA SER A 131 -9.09 7.86 5.55
C SER A 131 -8.52 7.85 4.13
N VAL A 132 -7.38 7.17 3.93
CA VAL A 132 -6.65 7.16 2.66
C VAL A 132 -6.59 5.74 2.10
N LEU A 133 -6.89 5.60 0.82
CA LEU A 133 -6.66 4.40 0.03
C LEU A 133 -5.52 4.65 -0.95
N VAL A 134 -4.48 3.81 -0.91
CA VAL A 134 -3.37 3.82 -1.88
C VAL A 134 -3.44 2.56 -2.72
N ASP A 135 -3.71 2.72 -4.02
CA ASP A 135 -3.79 1.59 -4.94
C ASP A 135 -2.50 1.41 -5.72
N VAL A 136 -1.68 0.44 -5.31
CA VAL A 136 -0.41 0.12 -5.97
C VAL A 136 -0.63 -0.74 -7.22
N ALA A 137 -1.78 -1.40 -7.33
CA ALA A 137 -2.13 -2.27 -8.45
C ALA A 137 -2.89 -1.52 -9.57
N ILE A 138 -2.88 -0.21 -9.56
CA ILE A 138 -3.67 0.62 -10.49
C ILE A 138 -3.38 0.31 -11.96
N ASP A 139 -2.13 -0.01 -12.32
CA ASP A 139 -1.71 -0.39 -13.67
C ASP A 139 -2.37 -1.70 -14.16
N GLN A 140 -2.90 -2.51 -13.24
CA GLN A 140 -3.62 -3.76 -13.51
C GLN A 140 -5.12 -3.65 -13.22
N GLY A 141 -5.66 -2.45 -13.21
CA GLY A 141 -7.08 -2.18 -13.01
C GLY A 141 -7.47 -1.83 -11.57
N GLY A 142 -6.53 -1.89 -10.64
CA GLY A 142 -6.72 -1.49 -9.25
C GLY A 142 -7.38 -2.55 -8.35
N CYS A 143 -7.10 -2.46 -7.06
CA CYS A 143 -7.67 -3.33 -6.02
C CYS A 143 -9.01 -2.83 -5.47
N PHE A 144 -9.42 -1.60 -5.78
CA PHE A 144 -10.64 -1.00 -5.29
C PHE A 144 -11.58 -0.70 -6.46
N GLU A 145 -12.87 -0.95 -6.27
CA GLU A 145 -13.89 -0.70 -7.30
C GLU A 145 -13.90 0.76 -7.76
N THR A 146 -13.56 1.68 -6.86
CA THR A 146 -13.52 3.12 -7.10
C THR A 146 -12.18 3.63 -7.62
N SER A 147 -11.19 2.75 -7.85
CA SER A 147 -9.87 3.13 -8.33
C SER A 147 -9.91 3.59 -9.79
N HIS A 148 -9.28 4.73 -10.07
CA HIS A 148 -8.92 5.16 -11.41
C HIS A 148 -7.54 5.84 -11.41
N PRO A 149 -6.77 5.73 -12.49
CA PRO A 149 -5.39 6.25 -12.54
C PRO A 149 -5.33 7.76 -12.32
N THR A 150 -4.35 8.18 -11.54
CA THR A 150 -4.00 9.59 -11.31
C THR A 150 -2.56 9.87 -11.72
N THR A 151 -2.16 11.14 -11.65
CA THR A 151 -0.80 11.60 -11.99
C THR A 151 -0.14 12.31 -10.81
N HIS A 152 1.16 12.51 -10.85
CA HIS A 152 1.87 13.27 -9.81
C HIS A 152 1.42 14.73 -9.69
N ALA A 153 0.87 15.32 -10.76
CA ALA A 153 0.35 16.68 -10.73
C ALA A 153 -0.98 16.77 -9.96
N ASN A 154 -1.83 15.74 -10.08
CA ASN A 154 -3.10 15.61 -9.37
C ASN A 154 -3.18 14.20 -8.78
N PRO A 155 -2.47 13.94 -7.66
CA PRO A 155 -2.22 12.57 -7.19
C PRO A 155 -3.39 11.92 -6.50
N VAL A 156 -4.34 12.70 -5.99
CA VAL A 156 -5.49 12.21 -5.23
C VAL A 156 -6.80 12.75 -5.76
N TYR A 157 -7.85 12.00 -5.51
CA TYR A 157 -9.25 12.42 -5.61
C TYR A 157 -10.02 11.89 -4.40
N GLU A 158 -11.21 12.41 -4.18
CA GLU A 158 -12.07 12.06 -3.05
C GLU A 158 -13.36 11.43 -3.54
N ILE A 159 -13.76 10.33 -2.91
CA ILE A 159 -15.07 9.68 -3.09
C ILE A 159 -15.61 9.32 -1.70
N ASP A 160 -16.82 9.78 -1.41
CA ASP A 160 -17.52 9.51 -0.15
C ASP A 160 -16.64 9.86 1.08
N ASP A 161 -16.00 11.03 1.05
CA ASP A 161 -15.05 11.56 2.06
C ASP A 161 -13.77 10.70 2.25
N ILE A 162 -13.46 9.80 1.33
CA ILE A 162 -12.27 8.94 1.36
C ILE A 162 -11.30 9.36 0.26
N LEU A 163 -10.05 9.64 0.64
CA LEU A 163 -8.99 10.01 -0.30
C LEU A 163 -8.43 8.79 -1.03
N HIS A 164 -8.33 8.88 -2.34
CA HIS A 164 -7.76 7.84 -3.20
C HIS A 164 -6.47 8.34 -3.84
N TYR A 165 -5.36 7.68 -3.55
CA TYR A 165 -4.07 7.88 -4.19
C TYR A 165 -3.81 6.73 -5.17
N CYS A 166 -3.91 7.00 -6.47
CA CYS A 166 -3.87 5.99 -7.54
C CYS A 166 -2.88 6.37 -8.64
N VAL A 167 -1.72 6.93 -8.27
CA VAL A 167 -0.68 7.32 -9.23
C VAL A 167 -0.07 6.09 -9.88
N ALA A 168 -0.18 5.97 -11.21
CA ALA A 168 0.29 4.82 -11.97
C ALA A 168 1.80 4.58 -11.87
N ASN A 169 2.60 5.62 -11.63
CA ASN A 169 4.05 5.54 -11.47
C ASN A 169 4.50 6.09 -10.11
N ILE A 170 4.06 5.46 -9.02
CA ILE A 170 4.43 5.86 -7.65
C ILE A 170 5.96 6.06 -7.49
N PRO A 171 6.85 5.19 -8.01
CA PRO A 171 8.30 5.39 -7.93
C PRO A 171 8.81 6.67 -8.60
N GLY A 172 8.05 7.25 -9.50
CA GLY A 172 8.38 8.53 -10.16
C GLY A 172 8.42 9.73 -9.21
N ALA A 173 7.80 9.64 -8.04
CA ALA A 173 7.88 10.66 -6.99
C ALA A 173 9.27 10.73 -6.32
N VAL A 174 10.08 9.66 -6.43
CA VAL A 174 11.40 9.55 -5.80
C VAL A 174 12.48 9.17 -6.84
N PRO A 175 12.70 10.00 -7.88
CA PRO A 175 13.48 9.63 -9.07
C PRO A 175 14.94 9.30 -8.76
N GLN A 176 15.55 9.96 -7.79
CA GLN A 176 16.92 9.66 -7.37
C GLN A 176 17.05 8.21 -6.87
N THR A 177 16.18 7.80 -5.95
CA THR A 177 16.19 6.44 -5.42
C THR A 177 15.82 5.41 -6.49
N SER A 178 14.82 5.72 -7.30
CA SER A 178 14.31 4.83 -8.35
C SER A 178 15.34 4.56 -9.44
N THR A 179 16.04 5.61 -9.90
CA THR A 179 17.09 5.49 -10.92
C THR A 179 18.26 4.64 -10.43
N LEU A 180 18.75 4.90 -9.21
CA LEU A 180 19.84 4.10 -8.63
C LEU A 180 19.43 2.63 -8.44
N ALA A 181 18.23 2.36 -7.92
CA ALA A 181 17.74 1.01 -7.75
C ALA A 181 17.59 0.26 -9.08
N LEU A 182 17.05 0.92 -10.11
CA LEU A 182 16.92 0.35 -11.44
C LEU A 182 18.28 0.08 -12.09
N THR A 183 19.21 1.05 -12.01
CA THR A 183 20.57 0.91 -12.54
C THR A 183 21.30 -0.26 -11.88
N ASN A 184 21.26 -0.36 -10.55
CA ASN A 184 21.89 -1.48 -9.83
C ASN A 184 21.32 -2.85 -10.27
N ALA A 185 20.04 -2.90 -10.59
CA ALA A 185 19.39 -4.13 -11.02
C ALA A 185 19.69 -4.49 -12.48
N THR A 186 19.84 -3.52 -13.38
CA THR A 186 19.96 -3.75 -14.83
C THR A 186 21.40 -3.79 -15.31
N LEU A 187 22.30 -3.03 -14.69
CA LEU A 187 23.71 -2.91 -15.11
C LEU A 187 24.44 -4.26 -15.28
N PRO A 188 24.28 -5.26 -14.39
CA PRO A 188 24.92 -6.57 -14.57
C PRO A 188 24.53 -7.27 -15.88
N TYR A 189 23.29 -7.10 -16.33
CA TYR A 189 22.81 -7.69 -17.58
C TYR A 189 23.37 -6.96 -18.79
N VAL A 190 23.41 -5.61 -18.75
CA VAL A 190 24.00 -4.81 -19.82
C VAL A 190 25.49 -5.11 -20.02
N ILE A 191 26.25 -5.28 -18.93
CA ILE A 191 27.66 -5.64 -18.98
C ILE A 191 27.85 -7.05 -19.54
N LYS A 192 26.97 -8.01 -19.20
CA LYS A 192 27.04 -9.38 -19.69
C LYS A 192 26.77 -9.45 -21.21
N ASP A 193 25.77 -8.72 -21.67
CA ASP A 193 25.37 -8.69 -23.09
C ASP A 193 26.48 -8.09 -23.99
N ARG A 194 27.25 -7.13 -23.48
CA ARG A 194 28.41 -6.56 -24.20
C ARG A 194 29.63 -7.47 -24.30
N LYS A 195 29.66 -8.60 -23.58
CA LYS A 195 30.77 -9.57 -23.59
C LYS A 195 30.44 -10.83 -24.41
N SER A 196 29.26 -10.95 -24.95
CA SER A 196 28.81 -11.96 -25.92
C SER A 196 28.83 -11.37 -27.35
#